data_a5677c512dc63592800cd444da96f6bf
#
_entry.id   a5677c512dc63592800cd444da96f6bf
#
_cell.length_a   1.000
_cell.length_b   1.000
_cell.length_c   1.000
_cell.angle_alpha   90.00
_cell.angle_beta   90.00
_cell.angle_gamma   90.00
#
_symmetry.space_group_name_H-M   'P 1'
#
loop_
_entity.id
_entity.type
_entity.pdbx_description
1 polymer ?
#
loop_
_entity_poly.entity_id
_entity_poly.type
_entity_poly.pdbx_seq_one_letter_code
_entity_poly.pdbx_strand_id
1 'polypeptide(L)'
;MPLSLVQANALIAAAHDHAVANGWKITVAVVDEGGLLVALGRMDGAFPLSTEIAEAKAAGAALWHRDGERLEATHEAHEGFFDAVSGLARLPLIPGPGSVVIRDGESVLGAAGASGASGDDDRACVEAGLRAVFPGWAPE
;
A
#
# COMPACT_ATOMS: atom_id res chain seq x y z
N MET A 1 4.90 11.68 14.91
CA MET A 1 5.88 10.59 14.95
C MET A 1 5.98 9.97 13.57
N PRO A 2 7.17 9.84 13.01
CA PRO A 2 7.31 9.13 11.73
C PRO A 2 7.00 7.64 11.91
N LEU A 3 6.63 7.00 10.81
CA LEU A 3 6.41 5.56 10.78
C LEU A 3 7.73 4.83 11.05
N SER A 4 7.75 3.94 12.03
CA SER A 4 8.96 3.21 12.40
C SER A 4 9.09 1.89 11.64
N LEU A 5 10.32 1.38 11.54
CA LEU A 5 10.57 0.05 10.97
C LEU A 5 9.86 -1.04 11.79
N VAL A 6 9.81 -0.89 13.11
CA VAL A 6 9.10 -1.85 13.98
C VAL A 6 7.62 -1.90 13.61
N GLN A 7 6.96 -0.75 13.43
CA GLN A 7 5.57 -0.68 13.01
C GLN A 7 5.38 -1.28 11.61
N ALA A 8 6.26 -0.95 10.68
CA ALA A 8 6.18 -1.46 9.32
C ALA A 8 6.30 -3.00 9.30
N ASN A 9 7.25 -3.56 10.02
CA ASN A 9 7.42 -5.01 10.10
C ASN A 9 6.23 -5.70 10.75
N ALA A 10 5.66 -5.11 11.80
CA ALA A 10 4.47 -5.66 12.45
C ALA A 10 3.23 -5.63 11.54
N LEU A 11 3.07 -4.54 10.78
CA LEU A 11 2.01 -4.43 9.78
C LEU A 11 2.13 -5.52 8.71
N ILE A 12 3.33 -5.72 8.18
CA ILE A 12 3.60 -6.74 7.16
C ILE A 12 3.28 -8.13 7.71
N ALA A 13 3.72 -8.45 8.93
CA ALA A 13 3.45 -9.74 9.54
C ALA A 13 1.94 -10.02 9.69
N ALA A 14 1.17 -9.05 10.16
CA ALA A 14 -0.28 -9.19 10.31
C ALA A 14 -0.99 -9.31 8.96
N ALA A 15 -0.55 -8.55 7.97
CA ALA A 15 -1.08 -8.66 6.61
C ALA A 15 -0.80 -10.05 6.01
N HIS A 16 0.41 -10.58 6.22
CA HIS A 16 0.76 -11.94 5.79
C HIS A 16 -0.08 -13.00 6.49
N ASP A 17 -0.35 -12.85 7.79
CA ASP A 17 -1.20 -13.77 8.54
C ASP A 17 -2.61 -13.81 7.94
N HIS A 18 -3.16 -12.65 7.58
CA HIS A 18 -4.47 -12.59 6.92
C HIS A 18 -4.45 -13.30 5.57
N ALA A 19 -3.38 -13.12 4.79
CA ALA A 19 -3.22 -13.80 3.52
C ALA A 19 -3.14 -15.32 3.70
N VAL A 20 -2.37 -15.80 4.67
CA VAL A 20 -2.28 -17.24 4.98
C VAL A 20 -3.65 -17.82 5.31
N ALA A 21 -4.43 -17.13 6.13
CA ALA A 21 -5.77 -17.58 6.53
C ALA A 21 -6.74 -17.71 5.35
N ASN A 22 -6.49 -16.98 4.26
CA ASN A 22 -7.33 -16.99 3.06
C ASN A 22 -6.69 -17.76 1.90
N GLY A 23 -5.51 -18.33 2.07
CA GLY A 23 -4.82 -19.08 1.02
C GLY A 23 -4.18 -18.21 -0.06
N TRP A 24 -3.90 -16.95 0.24
CA TRP A 24 -3.25 -16.02 -0.68
C TRP A 24 -1.75 -15.92 -0.42
N LYS A 25 -1.00 -15.60 -1.47
CA LYS A 25 0.45 -15.37 -1.42
C LYS A 25 0.73 -13.99 -1.96
N ILE A 26 1.11 -13.08 -1.08
CA ILE A 26 1.24 -11.66 -1.40
C ILE A 26 2.60 -11.10 -1.03
N THR A 27 2.92 -9.96 -1.63
CA THR A 27 3.98 -9.07 -1.17
C THR A 27 3.32 -7.84 -0.56
N VAL A 28 3.86 -7.38 0.57
CA VAL A 28 3.42 -6.15 1.23
C VAL A 28 4.61 -5.21 1.35
N ALA A 29 4.41 -3.95 0.96
CA ALA A 29 5.40 -2.90 1.08
C ALA A 29 4.84 -1.79 1.97
N VAL A 30 5.70 -1.22 2.81
CA VAL A 30 5.39 -0.04 3.63
C VAL A 30 6.38 1.05 3.28
N VAL A 31 5.87 2.22 2.95
CA VAL A 31 6.67 3.40 2.59
C VAL A 31 6.40 4.54 3.58
N ASP A 32 7.35 5.48 3.66
CA ASP A 32 7.19 6.70 4.46
C ASP A 32 6.38 7.77 3.71
N GLU A 33 6.28 8.96 4.29
CA GLU A 33 5.50 10.07 3.72
C GLU A 33 6.06 10.59 2.40
N GLY A 34 7.32 10.30 2.10
CA GLY A 34 7.97 10.64 0.83
C GLY A 34 7.88 9.52 -0.21
N GLY A 35 7.16 8.45 0.10
CA GLY A 35 7.05 7.30 -0.80
C GLY A 35 8.28 6.40 -0.81
N LEU A 36 9.21 6.59 0.14
CA LEU A 36 10.42 5.79 0.21
C LEU A 36 10.21 4.53 1.04
N LEU A 37 10.76 3.42 0.56
CA LEU A 37 10.57 2.10 1.18
C LEU A 37 11.14 2.06 2.59
N VAL A 38 10.29 1.66 3.55
CA VAL A 38 10.70 1.37 4.92
C VAL A 38 10.92 -0.12 5.11
N ALA A 39 9.98 -0.95 4.66
CA ALA A 39 10.07 -2.40 4.73
C ALA A 39 9.23 -3.06 3.65
N LEU A 40 9.64 -4.26 3.25
CA LEU A 40 8.92 -5.06 2.27
C LEU A 40 9.07 -6.53 2.64
N GLY A 41 7.98 -7.29 2.55
CA GLY A 41 7.98 -8.72 2.74
C GLY A 41 7.26 -9.42 1.59
N ARG A 42 7.98 -10.21 0.82
CA ARG A 42 7.40 -11.10 -0.19
C ARG A 42 7.20 -12.47 0.42
N MET A 43 5.94 -12.93 0.49
CA MET A 43 5.65 -14.28 0.95
C MET A 43 6.24 -15.30 -0.02
N ASP A 44 6.60 -16.47 0.52
CA ASP A 44 7.03 -17.59 -0.32
C ASP A 44 5.95 -17.90 -1.35
N GLY A 45 6.34 -17.99 -2.60
CA GLY A 45 5.43 -18.29 -3.69
C GLY A 45 4.64 -17.12 -4.26
N ALA A 46 4.76 -15.91 -3.71
CA ALA A 46 4.20 -14.73 -4.37
C ALA A 46 4.92 -14.47 -5.70
N PHE A 47 4.16 -14.09 -6.73
CA PHE A 47 4.76 -13.94 -8.07
C PHE A 47 5.80 -12.80 -8.07
N PRO A 48 6.87 -12.94 -8.90
CA PRO A 48 8.03 -12.05 -8.80
C PRO A 48 7.71 -10.56 -8.94
N LEU A 49 6.85 -10.18 -9.89
CA LEU A 49 6.51 -8.78 -10.12
C LEU A 49 5.71 -8.16 -8.96
N SER A 50 5.16 -8.99 -8.06
CA SER A 50 4.41 -8.50 -6.90
C SER A 50 5.23 -7.55 -6.02
N THR A 51 6.56 -7.71 -6.01
CA THR A 51 7.48 -6.85 -5.24
C THR A 51 7.39 -5.41 -5.71
N GLU A 52 7.60 -5.18 -7.02
CA GLU A 52 7.56 -3.85 -7.61
C GLU A 52 6.15 -3.26 -7.57
N ILE A 53 5.14 -4.09 -7.81
CA ILE A 53 3.74 -3.63 -7.79
C ILE A 53 3.36 -3.17 -6.39
N ALA A 54 3.68 -3.94 -5.35
CA ALA A 54 3.35 -3.57 -3.97
C ALA A 54 4.02 -2.27 -3.57
N GLU A 55 5.30 -2.10 -3.88
CA GLU A 55 6.02 -0.87 -3.57
C GLU A 55 5.44 0.32 -4.35
N ALA A 56 5.17 0.16 -5.63
CA ALA A 56 4.60 1.23 -6.46
C ALA A 56 3.20 1.63 -6.00
N LYS A 57 2.35 0.67 -5.60
CA LYS A 57 1.04 0.95 -5.02
C LYS A 57 1.18 1.77 -3.73
N ALA A 58 2.05 1.37 -2.83
CA ALA A 58 2.28 2.09 -1.57
C ALA A 58 2.81 3.50 -1.83
N ALA A 59 3.82 3.63 -2.68
CA ALA A 59 4.42 4.93 -3.03
C ALA A 59 3.38 5.88 -3.63
N GLY A 60 2.56 5.40 -4.56
CA GLY A 60 1.51 6.20 -5.16
C GLY A 60 0.52 6.74 -4.13
N ALA A 61 0.07 5.89 -3.21
CA ALA A 61 -0.84 6.30 -2.14
C ALA A 61 -0.23 7.38 -1.25
N ALA A 62 1.03 7.20 -0.84
CA ALA A 62 1.74 8.18 0.00
C ALA A 62 1.91 9.53 -0.73
N LEU A 63 2.32 9.51 -2.00
CA LEU A 63 2.62 10.73 -2.75
C LEU A 63 1.37 11.52 -3.14
N TRP A 64 0.26 10.83 -3.40
CA TRP A 64 -1.01 11.46 -3.75
C TRP A 64 -1.91 11.71 -2.53
N HIS A 65 -1.54 11.22 -1.35
CA HIS A 65 -2.38 11.25 -0.14
C HIS A 65 -3.75 10.60 -0.38
N ARG A 66 -3.80 9.52 -1.16
CA ARG A 66 -5.05 8.84 -1.55
C ARG A 66 -4.86 7.33 -1.60
N ASP A 67 -5.83 6.60 -1.07
CA ASP A 67 -5.88 5.16 -1.22
C ASP A 67 -5.99 4.76 -2.69
N GLY A 68 -5.65 3.52 -2.99
CA GLY A 68 -5.61 3.01 -4.37
C GLY A 68 -6.92 3.15 -5.14
N GLU A 69 -8.07 2.95 -4.49
CA GLU A 69 -9.38 3.13 -5.12
C GLU A 69 -9.60 4.57 -5.57
N ARG A 70 -9.14 5.53 -4.76
CA ARG A 70 -9.24 6.96 -5.11
C ARG A 70 -8.26 7.33 -6.21
N LEU A 71 -7.10 6.67 -6.28
CA LEU A 71 -6.17 6.84 -7.40
C LEU A 71 -6.80 6.34 -8.70
N GLU A 72 -7.51 5.22 -8.65
CA GLU A 72 -8.23 4.69 -9.81
C GLU A 72 -9.29 5.68 -10.29
N ALA A 73 -10.09 6.23 -9.38
CA ALA A 73 -11.08 7.24 -9.70
C ALA A 73 -10.44 8.52 -10.26
N THR A 74 -9.31 8.93 -9.72
CA THR A 74 -8.55 10.08 -10.22
C THR A 74 -8.04 9.83 -11.64
N HIS A 75 -7.51 8.64 -11.90
CA HIS A 75 -7.04 8.25 -13.22
C HIS A 75 -8.19 8.25 -14.22
N GLU A 76 -9.31 7.65 -13.89
CA GLU A 76 -10.49 7.59 -14.77
C GLU A 76 -11.03 9.00 -15.11
N ALA A 77 -11.01 9.92 -14.13
CA ALA A 77 -11.49 11.28 -14.33
C ALA A 77 -10.51 12.17 -15.10
N HIS A 78 -9.20 11.88 -15.02
CA HIS A 78 -8.14 12.75 -15.54
C HIS A 78 -6.97 11.94 -16.11
N GLU A 79 -7.24 11.02 -17.04
CA GLU A 79 -6.21 10.09 -17.57
C GLU A 79 -4.97 10.80 -18.12
N GLY A 80 -5.15 11.80 -18.94
CA GLY A 80 -4.03 12.52 -19.56
C GLY A 80 -3.13 13.20 -18.54
N PHE A 81 -3.74 13.85 -17.56
CA PHE A 81 -2.99 14.49 -16.47
C PHE A 81 -2.28 13.44 -15.60
N PHE A 82 -2.99 12.41 -15.18
CA PHE A 82 -2.44 11.36 -14.34
C PHE A 82 -1.24 10.68 -15.02
N ASP A 83 -1.40 10.32 -16.30
CA ASP A 83 -0.33 9.67 -17.06
C ASP A 83 0.88 10.59 -17.25
N ALA A 84 0.66 11.88 -17.46
CA ALA A 84 1.75 12.86 -17.60
C ALA A 84 2.54 13.01 -16.30
N VAL A 85 1.86 13.15 -15.14
CA VAL A 85 2.54 13.33 -13.85
C VAL A 85 3.15 12.04 -13.33
N SER A 86 2.68 10.89 -13.79
CA SER A 86 3.26 9.59 -13.42
C SER A 86 4.76 9.52 -13.71
N GLY A 87 5.22 10.21 -14.76
CA GLY A 87 6.64 10.28 -15.10
C GLY A 87 7.50 11.10 -14.13
N LEU A 88 6.88 11.86 -13.24
CA LEU A 88 7.58 12.63 -12.21
C LEU A 88 7.93 11.78 -10.97
N ALA A 89 7.23 10.68 -10.77
CA ALA A 89 7.46 9.80 -9.63
C ALA A 89 8.63 8.84 -9.92
N ARG A 90 9.35 8.44 -8.86
CA ARG A 90 10.44 7.45 -8.97
C ARG A 90 9.95 6.10 -9.48
N LEU A 91 8.74 5.72 -9.10
CA LEU A 91 8.09 4.49 -9.54
C LEU A 91 6.81 4.83 -10.30
N PRO A 92 6.37 3.97 -11.24
CA PRO A 92 5.10 4.16 -11.90
C PRO A 92 3.95 4.28 -10.90
N LEU A 93 2.99 5.17 -11.17
CA LEU A 93 1.78 5.28 -10.37
C LEU A 93 0.79 4.22 -10.86
N ILE A 94 0.38 3.33 -9.96
CA ILE A 94 -0.52 2.21 -10.28
C ILE A 94 -1.88 2.49 -9.65
N PRO A 95 -2.90 2.83 -10.47
CA PRO A 95 -4.27 3.00 -9.95
C PRO A 95 -4.90 1.65 -9.62
N GLY A 96 -5.81 1.65 -8.67
CA GLY A 96 -6.56 0.46 -8.28
C GLY A 96 -6.41 0.13 -6.79
N PRO A 97 -7.31 -0.72 -6.25
CA PRO A 97 -7.26 -1.08 -4.84
C PRO A 97 -6.02 -1.88 -4.47
N GLY A 98 -5.65 -1.84 -3.21
CA GLY A 98 -4.52 -2.59 -2.65
C GLY A 98 -3.53 -1.73 -1.89
N SER A 99 -3.71 -0.41 -1.87
CA SER A 99 -2.89 0.48 -1.05
C SER A 99 -3.76 1.36 -0.17
N VAL A 100 -3.23 1.69 1.01
CA VAL A 100 -3.93 2.50 2.01
C VAL A 100 -2.96 3.51 2.60
N VAL A 101 -3.37 4.77 2.69
CA VAL A 101 -2.59 5.83 3.33
C VAL A 101 -2.64 5.64 4.85
N ILE A 102 -1.50 5.77 5.49
CA ILE A 102 -1.37 5.71 6.94
C ILE A 102 -1.33 7.14 7.47
N ARG A 103 -2.29 7.50 8.31
CA ARG A 103 -2.45 8.86 8.83
C ARG A 103 -2.39 8.89 10.35
N ASP A 104 -1.96 10.04 10.87
CA ASP A 104 -2.14 10.45 12.25
C ASP A 104 -2.86 11.80 12.20
N GLY A 105 -4.17 11.78 12.45
CA GLY A 105 -5.00 12.94 12.19
C GLY A 105 -4.98 13.31 10.70
N GLU A 106 -4.58 14.54 10.37
CA GLU A 106 -4.43 15.00 8.99
C GLU A 106 -3.04 14.73 8.41
N SER A 107 -2.08 14.35 9.27
CA SER A 107 -0.70 14.09 8.84
C SER A 107 -0.60 12.72 8.17
N VAL A 108 0.06 12.67 7.03
CA VAL A 108 0.39 11.42 6.34
C VAL A 108 1.71 10.89 6.90
N LEU A 109 1.68 9.69 7.48
CA LEU A 109 2.86 9.01 7.99
C LEU A 109 3.55 8.18 6.90
N GLY A 110 2.79 7.74 5.93
CA GLY A 110 3.24 6.87 4.86
C GLY A 110 2.07 6.13 4.24
N ALA A 111 2.34 4.97 3.70
CA ALA A 111 1.32 4.10 3.12
C ALA A 111 1.79 2.65 3.11
N ALA A 112 0.84 1.75 3.00
CA ALA A 112 1.12 0.33 2.77
C ALA A 112 0.40 -0.13 1.50
N GLY A 113 1.02 -1.04 0.78
CA GLY A 113 0.48 -1.61 -0.44
C GLY A 113 0.75 -3.10 -0.53
N ALA A 114 -0.15 -3.82 -1.16
CA ALA A 114 -0.02 -5.26 -1.36
C ALA A 114 -0.31 -5.65 -2.79
N SER A 115 0.26 -6.77 -3.21
CA SER A 115 0.03 -7.36 -4.53
C SER A 115 0.18 -8.88 -4.44
N GLY A 116 -0.70 -9.60 -5.11
CA GLY A 116 -0.64 -11.06 -5.19
C GLY A 116 -2.00 -11.74 -5.15
N ALA A 117 -3.04 -11.04 -4.70
CA ALA A 117 -4.43 -11.48 -4.75
C ALA A 117 -5.23 -10.53 -5.65
N SER A 118 -6.56 -10.48 -5.55
CA SER A 118 -7.31 -9.42 -6.20
C SER A 118 -7.02 -8.07 -5.52
N GLY A 119 -7.30 -6.96 -6.18
CA GLY A 119 -7.11 -5.64 -5.59
C GLY A 119 -7.85 -5.48 -4.26
N ASP A 120 -9.10 -5.94 -4.19
CA ASP A 120 -9.89 -5.86 -2.96
C ASP A 120 -9.32 -6.76 -1.87
N ASP A 121 -8.84 -7.95 -2.22
CA ASP A 121 -8.21 -8.87 -1.28
C ASP A 121 -6.85 -8.37 -0.80
N ASP A 122 -6.07 -7.77 -1.71
CA ASP A 122 -4.83 -7.08 -1.37
C ASP A 122 -5.09 -5.99 -0.32
N ARG A 123 -6.12 -5.18 -0.52
CA ARG A 123 -6.53 -4.15 0.44
C ARG A 123 -6.93 -4.76 1.77
N ALA A 124 -7.69 -5.85 1.76
CA ALA A 124 -8.12 -6.52 3.00
C ALA A 124 -6.91 -6.96 3.85
N CYS A 125 -5.84 -7.43 3.22
CA CYS A 125 -4.61 -7.78 3.91
C CYS A 125 -3.94 -6.56 4.55
N VAL A 126 -3.84 -5.46 3.80
CA VAL A 126 -3.28 -4.20 4.32
C VAL A 126 -4.10 -3.68 5.50
N GLU A 127 -5.43 -3.73 5.41
CA GLU A 127 -6.31 -3.31 6.49
C GLU A 127 -6.11 -4.15 7.74
N ALA A 128 -5.94 -5.45 7.61
CA ALA A 128 -5.64 -6.34 8.75
C ALA A 128 -4.34 -5.92 9.43
N GLY A 129 -3.32 -5.58 8.65
CA GLY A 129 -2.06 -5.06 9.16
C GLY A 129 -2.21 -3.73 9.90
N LEU A 130 -2.98 -2.82 9.32
CA LEU A 130 -3.24 -1.50 9.91
C LEU A 130 -3.97 -1.62 11.25
N ARG A 131 -5.00 -2.47 11.33
CA ARG A 131 -5.74 -2.69 12.57
C ARG A 131 -4.87 -3.27 13.68
N ALA A 132 -3.93 -4.13 13.33
CA ALA A 132 -3.02 -4.74 14.29
C ALA A 132 -2.03 -3.75 14.90
N VAL A 133 -1.60 -2.75 14.12
CA VAL A 133 -0.53 -1.82 14.53
C VAL A 133 -1.08 -0.47 14.98
N PHE A 134 -2.19 -0.04 14.41
CA PHE A 134 -2.82 1.25 14.71
C PHE A 134 -4.25 1.01 15.21
N PRO A 135 -4.44 0.80 16.53
CA PRO A 135 -5.75 0.39 17.08
C PRO A 135 -6.91 1.34 16.78
N GLY A 136 -6.61 2.61 16.54
CA GLY A 136 -7.63 3.61 16.18
C GLY A 136 -7.91 3.70 14.69
N TRP A 137 -7.23 2.90 13.87
CA TRP A 137 -7.41 2.99 12.43
C TRP A 137 -8.79 2.47 12.01
N ALA A 138 -9.42 3.24 11.11
CA ALA A 138 -10.66 2.85 10.45
C ALA A 138 -10.62 3.37 9.01
N PRO A 139 -11.29 2.69 8.05
CA PRO A 139 -11.39 3.19 6.69
C PRO A 139 -12.13 4.53 6.64
N GLU A 140 -11.72 5.38 5.72
CA GLU A 140 -12.38 6.67 5.47
C GLU A 140 -13.75 6.48 4.84
#